data_e769a36fbde1fc225484f7b806b4bb98
#
_entry.id   e769a36fbde1fc225484f7b806b4bb98
#
_cell.length_a   1.000
_cell.length_b   1.000
_cell.length_c   1.000
_cell.angle_alpha   90.00
_cell.angle_beta   90.00
_cell.angle_gamma   90.00
#
_symmetry.space_group_name_H-M   'P 1'
#
loop_
_entity.id
_entity.type
_entity.pdbx_description
1 polymer ?
#
loop_
_entity_poly.entity_id
_entity_poly.type
_entity_poly.pdbx_seq_one_letter_code
_entity_poly.pdbx_strand_id
1 'polypeptide(L)'
;MNATAPSQPETDTIIACTIRREPDGFELLIEDMESALGDQWGDLGFAEALMFFNQPEAQTLEFVAIAMDAEDENNIVMLGEVITQARNNGIKVILIAEDVSPSALHQLLRKGADEFVPYPLPEGELAAAIARIQTPEPEPDHDAPQRKASARGTKDGAVIVCHGLAGGVGATTFAVNLAWELATVAKENAPKVCVLDFDLQFGAVSTYLDLPRREAVYELLSDTEAMDDDVFKQALLGFEDKLQVLTSPSEMLPLDLITSDDVTRVIEMARSHFDFVVIDMPSTIVQWSETLLNAAHVYFALMELDMRSAQNTQRLKRALQAEELPVEKLRYVLNRAPKSLDLNGKARVKRLAESLDISVEVQLPDGGRPILQACDHGQPLAFSAGKNPMRKEIQKLAKSLFELGEQATEVEAA
;
A
#
# COMPACT_ATOMS: atom_id res chain seq x y z
N MET A 1 -30.14 -61.31 35.26
CA MET A 1 -28.73 -60.89 35.30
C MET A 1 -28.42 -60.22 33.98
N ASN A 2 -28.56 -58.89 33.94
CA ASN A 2 -28.17 -58.08 32.79
C ASN A 2 -26.71 -57.70 32.96
N ALA A 3 -25.86 -58.17 32.10
CA ALA A 3 -24.47 -57.70 32.01
C ALA A 3 -24.46 -56.37 31.27
N THR A 4 -24.08 -55.33 31.98
CA THR A 4 -23.79 -54.00 31.41
C THR A 4 -22.45 -54.13 30.69
N ALA A 5 -22.43 -53.85 29.38
CA ALA A 5 -21.20 -53.74 28.60
C ALA A 5 -20.39 -52.53 29.12
N PRO A 6 -19.06 -52.60 29.14
CA PRO A 6 -18.25 -51.44 29.48
C PRO A 6 -18.36 -50.40 28.36
N SER A 7 -18.65 -49.14 28.72
CA SER A 7 -18.53 -48.00 27.86
C SER A 7 -17.09 -47.89 27.35
N GLN A 8 -16.90 -47.83 26.05
CA GLN A 8 -15.62 -47.43 25.45
C GLN A 8 -15.31 -46.00 25.93
N PRO A 9 -14.04 -45.68 26.23
CA PRO A 9 -13.66 -44.31 26.52
C PRO A 9 -13.95 -43.48 25.23
N GLU A 10 -14.71 -42.41 25.40
CA GLU A 10 -14.84 -41.37 24.37
C GLU A 10 -13.41 -40.85 24.14
N THR A 11 -12.84 -41.12 22.97
CA THR A 11 -11.61 -40.47 22.53
C THR A 11 -11.98 -39.03 22.29
N ASP A 12 -11.52 -38.11 23.16
CA ASP A 12 -11.69 -36.68 22.98
C ASP A 12 -11.13 -36.28 21.60
N THR A 13 -11.94 -35.61 20.80
CA THR A 13 -11.55 -35.20 19.46
C THR A 13 -10.51 -34.09 19.58
N ILE A 14 -9.38 -34.24 18.89
CA ILE A 14 -8.34 -33.21 18.83
C ILE A 14 -8.88 -32.03 18.00
N ILE A 15 -8.90 -30.84 18.62
CA ILE A 15 -9.41 -29.60 18.02
C ILE A 15 -8.31 -28.58 17.78
N ALA A 16 -7.10 -28.77 18.32
CA ALA A 16 -5.98 -27.86 18.12
C ALA A 16 -4.65 -28.62 18.03
N CYS A 17 -3.65 -27.98 17.40
CA CYS A 17 -2.27 -28.48 17.43
C CYS A 17 -1.29 -27.36 17.71
N THR A 18 -0.22 -27.66 18.47
CA THR A 18 1.01 -26.86 18.42
C THR A 18 1.87 -27.31 17.26
N ILE A 19 2.56 -26.36 16.61
CA ILE A 19 3.48 -26.64 15.52
C ILE A 19 4.80 -25.94 15.83
N ARG A 20 5.87 -26.74 16.00
CA ARG A 20 7.20 -26.22 16.38
C ARG A 20 8.31 -27.06 15.76
N ARG A 21 9.54 -26.49 15.72
CA ARG A 21 10.71 -27.16 15.13
C ARG A 21 11.14 -28.38 15.91
N GLU A 22 11.27 -28.25 17.22
CA GLU A 22 11.77 -29.27 18.15
C GLU A 22 10.88 -29.38 19.37
N PRO A 23 10.79 -30.60 20.00
CA PRO A 23 10.03 -30.77 21.20
C PRO A 23 10.55 -29.95 22.39
N ASP A 24 11.86 -29.69 22.41
CA ASP A 24 12.51 -28.92 23.49
C ASP A 24 12.42 -27.41 23.14
N GLY A 25 11.74 -26.65 23.96
CA GLY A 25 11.45 -25.25 23.81
C GLY A 25 9.96 -24.95 23.90
N PHE A 26 9.62 -23.71 24.20
CA PHE A 26 8.23 -23.26 24.37
C PHE A 26 7.43 -24.02 25.42
N GLU A 27 8.08 -24.35 26.56
CA GLU A 27 7.45 -25.14 27.65
C GLU A 27 6.19 -24.45 28.19
N LEU A 28 6.18 -23.12 28.32
CA LEU A 28 5.00 -22.34 28.72
C LEU A 28 3.83 -22.48 27.76
N LEU A 29 4.09 -22.61 26.46
CA LEU A 29 3.03 -22.85 25.48
C LEU A 29 2.35 -24.19 25.73
N ILE A 30 3.12 -25.21 26.03
CA ILE A 30 2.59 -26.56 26.33
C ILE A 30 1.75 -26.52 27.60
N GLU A 31 2.24 -25.89 28.67
CA GLU A 31 1.49 -25.74 29.92
C GLU A 31 0.16 -24.97 29.73
N ASP A 32 0.20 -23.91 28.93
CA ASP A 32 -0.99 -23.10 28.62
C ASP A 32 -1.99 -23.83 27.72
N MET A 33 -1.51 -24.62 26.73
CA MET A 33 -2.38 -25.48 25.90
C MET A 33 -3.04 -26.60 26.75
N GLU A 34 -2.29 -27.25 27.62
CA GLU A 34 -2.84 -28.25 28.54
C GLU A 34 -3.88 -27.63 29.48
N SER A 35 -3.61 -26.44 29.99
CA SER A 35 -4.53 -25.72 30.89
C SER A 35 -5.80 -25.28 30.16
N ALA A 36 -5.72 -24.88 28.88
CA ALA A 36 -6.84 -24.37 28.11
C ALA A 36 -7.72 -25.49 27.52
N LEU A 37 -7.11 -26.62 27.08
CA LEU A 37 -7.77 -27.61 26.22
C LEU A 37 -7.74 -29.04 26.79
N GLY A 38 -7.01 -29.28 27.89
CA GLY A 38 -6.86 -30.63 28.44
C GLY A 38 -6.22 -31.57 27.42
N ASP A 39 -6.87 -32.72 27.15
CA ASP A 39 -6.37 -33.73 26.20
C ASP A 39 -6.82 -33.52 24.73
N GLN A 40 -7.42 -32.34 24.39
CA GLN A 40 -7.99 -32.08 23.07
C GLN A 40 -7.02 -31.42 22.08
N TRP A 41 -5.74 -31.47 22.31
CA TRP A 41 -4.73 -30.93 21.43
C TRP A 41 -3.58 -31.91 21.14
N GLY A 42 -2.79 -31.64 20.10
CA GLY A 42 -1.63 -32.42 19.71
C GLY A 42 -0.42 -31.54 19.39
N ASP A 43 0.75 -32.17 19.20
CA ASP A 43 2.01 -31.50 18.87
C ASP A 43 2.56 -32.05 17.55
N LEU A 44 3.00 -31.17 16.65
CA LEU A 44 3.50 -31.52 15.32
C LEU A 44 4.78 -30.72 14.99
N GLY A 45 5.69 -31.37 14.26
CA GLY A 45 6.80 -30.66 13.62
C GLY A 45 6.35 -29.93 12.35
N PHE A 46 7.12 -28.92 11.90
CA PHE A 46 6.77 -28.14 10.68
C PHE A 46 6.53 -29.01 9.44
N ALA A 47 7.37 -30.03 9.19
CA ALA A 47 7.20 -30.93 8.06
C ALA A 47 6.03 -31.90 8.24
N GLU A 48 5.75 -32.29 9.48
CA GLU A 48 4.62 -33.19 9.82
C GLU A 48 3.30 -32.45 9.63
N ALA A 49 3.21 -31.17 10.00
CA ALA A 49 2.04 -30.34 9.82
C ALA A 49 1.60 -30.26 8.35
N LEU A 50 2.54 -30.06 7.42
CA LEU A 50 2.25 -30.03 5.98
C LEU A 50 1.69 -31.36 5.46
N MET A 51 2.13 -32.49 6.02
CA MET A 51 1.57 -33.79 5.66
C MET A 51 0.21 -34.03 6.33
N PHE A 52 0.05 -33.59 7.57
CA PHE A 52 -1.17 -33.77 8.34
C PHE A 52 -2.35 -32.97 7.75
N PHE A 53 -2.13 -31.75 7.29
CA PHE A 53 -3.18 -30.93 6.68
C PHE A 53 -3.82 -31.52 5.41
N ASN A 54 -3.18 -32.53 4.82
CA ASN A 54 -3.75 -33.28 3.70
C ASN A 54 -4.57 -34.51 4.14
N GLN A 55 -4.70 -34.78 5.44
CA GLN A 55 -5.45 -35.90 5.98
C GLN A 55 -6.86 -35.47 6.39
N PRO A 56 -7.85 -36.41 6.36
CA PRO A 56 -9.22 -36.08 6.79
C PRO A 56 -9.32 -35.61 8.24
N GLU A 57 -8.42 -36.09 9.09
CA GLU A 57 -8.34 -35.73 10.52
C GLU A 57 -8.05 -34.26 10.77
N ALA A 58 -7.39 -33.57 9.82
CA ALA A 58 -7.13 -32.16 9.91
C ALA A 58 -8.43 -31.30 9.88
N GLN A 59 -9.53 -31.84 9.38
CA GLN A 59 -10.81 -31.13 9.32
C GLN A 59 -11.45 -30.93 10.71
N THR A 60 -10.96 -31.60 11.73
CA THR A 60 -11.43 -31.42 13.12
C THR A 60 -10.72 -30.29 13.83
N LEU A 61 -9.62 -29.78 13.28
CA LEU A 61 -8.87 -28.68 13.90
C LEU A 61 -9.60 -27.34 13.73
N GLU A 62 -9.77 -26.65 14.85
CA GLU A 62 -10.26 -25.28 14.89
C GLU A 62 -9.12 -24.29 14.70
N PHE A 63 -7.98 -24.56 15.35
CA PHE A 63 -6.79 -23.71 15.22
C PHE A 63 -5.47 -24.46 15.39
N VAL A 64 -4.39 -23.80 15.01
CA VAL A 64 -3.01 -24.22 15.28
C VAL A 64 -2.22 -23.07 15.91
N ALA A 65 -1.37 -23.40 16.89
CA ALA A 65 -0.42 -22.48 17.51
C ALA A 65 0.98 -22.78 16.96
N ILE A 66 1.52 -21.89 16.14
CA ILE A 66 2.84 -22.04 15.52
C ILE A 66 3.87 -21.31 16.37
N ALA A 67 4.77 -22.06 17.00
CA ALA A 67 5.84 -21.51 17.80
C ALA A 67 7.13 -21.39 16.98
N MET A 68 7.77 -20.23 17.03
CA MET A 68 8.99 -19.92 16.31
C MET A 68 9.93 -19.01 17.11
N ASP A 69 11.22 -19.13 16.84
CA ASP A 69 12.28 -18.30 17.39
C ASP A 69 13.12 -17.64 16.29
N ALA A 70 14.17 -16.89 16.67
CA ALA A 70 15.06 -16.22 15.72
C ALA A 70 15.76 -17.18 14.73
N GLU A 71 15.98 -18.45 15.08
CA GLU A 71 16.60 -19.43 14.16
C GLU A 71 15.64 -19.86 13.07
N ASP A 72 14.34 -19.83 13.35
CA ASP A 72 13.28 -20.20 12.41
C ASP A 72 13.05 -19.14 11.32
N GLU A 73 13.60 -17.94 11.45
CA GLU A 73 13.58 -16.94 10.40
C GLU A 73 14.20 -17.43 9.08
N ASN A 74 15.16 -18.35 9.16
CA ASN A 74 15.74 -18.99 7.97
C ASN A 74 14.76 -19.92 7.23
N ASN A 75 13.67 -20.32 7.89
CA ASN A 75 12.64 -21.24 7.41
C ASN A 75 11.31 -20.52 7.10
N ILE A 76 11.33 -19.21 6.99
CA ILE A 76 10.11 -18.37 6.86
C ILE A 76 9.23 -18.76 5.66
N VAL A 77 9.82 -19.29 4.59
CA VAL A 77 9.10 -19.78 3.41
C VAL A 77 8.26 -21.01 3.77
N MET A 78 8.84 -21.95 4.52
CA MET A 78 8.15 -23.16 4.96
C MET A 78 7.05 -22.83 5.98
N LEU A 79 7.33 -21.95 6.94
CA LEU A 79 6.34 -21.45 7.89
C LEU A 79 5.17 -20.77 7.17
N GLY A 80 5.46 -19.94 6.16
CA GLY A 80 4.44 -19.33 5.32
C GLY A 80 3.61 -20.35 4.53
N GLU A 81 4.17 -21.49 4.16
CA GLU A 81 3.44 -22.58 3.50
C GLU A 81 2.53 -23.32 4.50
N VAL A 82 3.02 -23.56 5.72
CA VAL A 82 2.23 -24.15 6.83
C VAL A 82 0.99 -23.28 7.10
N ILE A 83 1.17 -21.95 7.25
CA ILE A 83 0.08 -21.00 7.48
C ILE A 83 -0.92 -21.03 6.32
N THR A 84 -0.43 -20.98 5.09
CA THR A 84 -1.28 -20.99 3.90
C THR A 84 -2.11 -22.25 3.79
N GLN A 85 -1.53 -23.42 4.10
CA GLN A 85 -2.24 -24.69 4.07
C GLN A 85 -3.26 -24.82 5.23
N ALA A 86 -2.92 -24.38 6.44
CA ALA A 86 -3.87 -24.32 7.55
C ALA A 86 -5.10 -23.48 7.17
N ARG A 87 -4.88 -22.28 6.64
CA ARG A 87 -5.94 -21.38 6.22
C ARG A 87 -6.82 -21.95 5.10
N ASN A 88 -6.22 -22.63 4.11
CA ASN A 88 -6.97 -23.28 3.03
C ASN A 88 -7.89 -24.39 3.53
N ASN A 89 -7.59 -24.98 4.70
CA ASN A 89 -8.43 -25.94 5.39
C ASN A 89 -9.42 -25.30 6.38
N GLY A 90 -9.46 -23.96 6.46
CA GLY A 90 -10.33 -23.25 7.39
C GLY A 90 -9.84 -23.25 8.85
N ILE A 91 -8.58 -23.62 9.09
CA ILE A 91 -7.95 -23.70 10.40
C ILE A 91 -7.36 -22.34 10.74
N LYS A 92 -7.69 -21.81 11.91
CA LYS A 92 -7.14 -20.55 12.43
C LYS A 92 -5.69 -20.70 12.86
N VAL A 93 -4.90 -19.62 12.77
CA VAL A 93 -3.46 -19.68 13.09
C VAL A 93 -3.10 -18.61 14.11
N ILE A 94 -2.54 -19.06 15.26
CA ILE A 94 -1.92 -18.20 16.27
C ILE A 94 -0.39 -18.33 16.13
N LEU A 95 0.32 -17.20 15.95
CA LEU A 95 1.78 -17.18 15.97
C LEU A 95 2.28 -16.93 17.41
N ILE A 96 3.21 -17.76 17.86
CA ILE A 96 3.92 -17.58 19.13
C ILE A 96 5.39 -17.34 18.79
N ALA A 97 5.92 -16.14 19.05
CA ALA A 97 7.26 -15.79 18.61
C ALA A 97 8.16 -15.28 19.71
N GLU A 98 9.41 -15.80 19.75
CA GLU A 98 10.49 -15.40 20.65
C GLU A 98 11.63 -14.76 19.85
N ASP A 99 11.97 -13.51 20.17
CA ASP A 99 13.09 -12.77 19.58
C ASP A 99 13.12 -12.75 18.04
N VAL A 100 11.94 -12.83 17.40
CA VAL A 100 11.78 -12.81 15.95
C VAL A 100 11.79 -11.37 15.45
N SER A 101 12.42 -11.12 14.29
CA SER A 101 12.43 -9.80 13.69
C SER A 101 11.01 -9.34 13.30
N PRO A 102 10.71 -8.04 13.45
CA PRO A 102 9.41 -7.49 13.03
C PRO A 102 9.07 -7.78 11.56
N SER A 103 10.09 -7.85 10.70
CA SER A 103 9.93 -8.17 9.27
C SER A 103 9.43 -9.61 9.06
N ALA A 104 10.03 -10.58 9.77
CA ALA A 104 9.63 -11.99 9.68
C ALA A 104 8.20 -12.20 10.21
N LEU A 105 7.91 -11.61 11.38
CA LEU A 105 6.58 -11.67 11.98
C LEU A 105 5.53 -11.08 11.04
N HIS A 106 5.79 -9.91 10.48
CA HIS A 106 4.89 -9.25 9.54
C HIS A 106 4.64 -10.10 8.27
N GLN A 107 5.68 -10.75 7.73
CA GLN A 107 5.52 -11.66 6.59
C GLN A 107 4.57 -12.82 6.90
N LEU A 108 4.66 -13.41 8.10
CA LEU A 108 3.81 -14.55 8.48
C LEU A 108 2.36 -14.13 8.77
N LEU A 109 2.15 -12.98 9.40
CA LEU A 109 0.81 -12.39 9.57
C LEU A 109 0.16 -12.14 8.20
N ARG A 110 0.89 -11.62 7.24
CA ARG A 110 0.41 -11.43 5.86
C ARG A 110 0.13 -12.73 5.10
N LYS A 111 0.77 -13.84 5.48
CA LYS A 111 0.45 -15.18 4.93
C LYS A 111 -0.87 -15.73 5.46
N GLY A 112 -1.44 -15.06 6.47
CA GLY A 112 -2.77 -15.34 6.98
C GLY A 112 -2.80 -15.91 8.38
N ALA A 113 -1.79 -15.62 9.21
CA ALA A 113 -1.93 -15.86 10.64
C ALA A 113 -2.98 -14.89 11.20
N ASP A 114 -3.89 -15.42 12.01
CA ASP A 114 -5.06 -14.68 12.52
C ASP A 114 -4.72 -13.89 13.79
N GLU A 115 -3.72 -14.35 14.58
CA GLU A 115 -3.37 -13.74 15.86
C GLU A 115 -1.87 -13.90 16.13
N PHE A 116 -1.33 -13.06 17.01
CA PHE A 116 0.06 -13.09 17.45
C PHE A 116 0.16 -12.97 18.96
N VAL A 117 1.01 -13.78 19.58
CA VAL A 117 1.33 -13.72 21.01
C VAL A 117 2.84 -13.77 21.19
N PRO A 118 3.45 -12.83 21.93
CA PRO A 118 4.88 -12.85 22.21
C PRO A 118 5.24 -13.97 23.20
N TYR A 119 6.42 -14.56 23.04
CA TYR A 119 7.00 -15.48 24.00
C TYR A 119 8.18 -14.80 24.73
N PRO A 120 8.36 -14.99 26.06
CA PRO A 120 7.56 -15.82 26.97
C PRO A 120 6.09 -15.36 27.10
N LEU A 121 5.18 -16.32 27.11
CA LEU A 121 3.74 -16.05 27.15
C LEU A 121 3.36 -15.25 28.41
N PRO A 122 2.69 -14.09 28.29
CA PRO A 122 2.06 -13.44 29.43
C PRO A 122 0.92 -14.30 30.00
N GLU A 123 0.71 -14.25 31.31
CA GLU A 123 -0.31 -15.04 31.99
C GLU A 123 -1.71 -14.83 31.39
N GLY A 124 -2.32 -15.89 30.86
CA GLY A 124 -3.65 -15.91 30.28
C GLY A 124 -3.76 -15.34 28.85
N GLU A 125 -2.66 -14.92 28.22
CA GLU A 125 -2.71 -14.31 26.88
C GLU A 125 -3.04 -15.35 25.80
N LEU A 126 -2.57 -16.60 25.92
CA LEU A 126 -2.95 -17.66 24.99
C LEU A 126 -4.45 -17.94 25.05
N ALA A 127 -5.02 -18.04 26.25
CA ALA A 127 -6.47 -18.26 26.41
C ALA A 127 -7.28 -17.07 25.82
N ALA A 128 -6.79 -15.84 25.98
CA ALA A 128 -7.41 -14.66 25.38
C ALA A 128 -7.31 -14.68 23.84
N ALA A 129 -6.17 -15.09 23.28
CA ALA A 129 -5.98 -15.24 21.84
C ALA A 129 -6.91 -16.31 21.26
N ILE A 130 -7.02 -17.48 21.93
CA ILE A 130 -7.97 -18.53 21.55
C ILE A 130 -9.41 -18.00 21.56
N ALA A 131 -9.81 -17.25 22.59
CA ALA A 131 -11.14 -16.66 22.66
C ALA A 131 -11.40 -15.64 21.53
N ARG A 132 -10.38 -14.87 21.13
CA ARG A 132 -10.49 -13.91 20.00
C ARG A 132 -10.73 -14.62 18.67
N ILE A 133 -9.98 -15.67 18.36
CA ILE A 133 -10.12 -16.40 17.08
C ILE A 133 -11.39 -17.28 17.03
N GLN A 134 -11.90 -17.73 18.19
CA GLN A 134 -13.15 -18.50 18.30
C GLN A 134 -14.41 -17.63 18.32
N THR A 135 -14.26 -16.33 18.59
CA THR A 135 -15.39 -15.42 18.47
C THR A 135 -15.71 -15.30 16.96
N PRO A 136 -16.91 -15.77 16.53
CA PRO A 136 -17.27 -15.59 15.13
C PRO A 136 -17.18 -14.08 14.82
N GLU A 137 -16.52 -13.73 13.71
CA GLU A 137 -16.72 -12.40 13.14
C GLU A 137 -18.23 -12.15 13.15
N PRO A 138 -18.72 -11.04 13.73
CA PRO A 138 -20.14 -10.79 13.72
C PRO A 138 -20.57 -10.88 12.26
N GLU A 139 -21.39 -11.91 11.94
CA GLU A 139 -22.12 -11.94 10.67
C GLU A 139 -22.67 -10.54 10.48
N PRO A 140 -22.53 -9.91 9.31
CA PRO A 140 -23.01 -8.56 9.12
C PRO A 140 -24.49 -8.57 9.57
N ASP A 141 -24.72 -7.99 10.74
CA ASP A 141 -26.02 -7.97 11.42
C ASP A 141 -26.98 -7.26 10.48
N HIS A 142 -27.81 -8.01 9.77
CA HIS A 142 -28.81 -7.48 8.85
C HIS A 142 -29.84 -6.61 9.56
N ASP A 143 -29.81 -6.54 10.91
CA ASP A 143 -30.67 -5.73 11.76
C ASP A 143 -29.92 -4.70 12.64
N ALA A 144 -28.57 -4.63 12.58
CA ALA A 144 -27.88 -3.44 13.06
C ALA A 144 -28.47 -2.25 12.28
N PRO A 145 -28.85 -1.13 12.96
CA PRO A 145 -29.29 0.04 12.23
C PRO A 145 -28.18 0.34 11.24
N GLN A 146 -28.44 0.06 9.94
CA GLN A 146 -27.53 0.34 8.86
C GLN A 146 -26.94 1.69 9.19
N ARG A 147 -25.67 1.72 9.67
CA ARG A 147 -24.89 2.93 9.61
C ARG A 147 -25.08 3.33 8.17
N LYS A 148 -25.89 4.37 7.96
CA LYS A 148 -26.26 4.86 6.63
C LYS A 148 -24.97 4.78 5.85
N ALA A 149 -24.92 3.90 4.84
CA ALA A 149 -23.82 3.90 3.90
C ALA A 149 -23.75 5.37 3.49
N SER A 150 -22.78 6.09 4.04
CA SER A 150 -22.52 7.45 3.65
C SER A 150 -22.33 7.32 2.16
N ALA A 151 -23.17 8.03 1.40
CA ALA A 151 -23.26 7.82 -0.03
C ALA A 151 -21.84 7.89 -0.57
N ARG A 152 -21.25 6.74 -0.97
CA ARG A 152 -19.96 6.71 -1.64
C ARG A 152 -20.05 7.78 -2.72
N GLY A 153 -19.03 8.62 -2.81
CA GLY A 153 -19.00 9.62 -3.86
C GLY A 153 -19.32 8.92 -5.20
N THR A 154 -20.06 9.59 -6.04
CA THR A 154 -20.52 9.02 -7.34
C THR A 154 -19.55 9.25 -8.47
N LYS A 155 -18.35 9.78 -8.18
CA LYS A 155 -17.32 10.09 -9.17
C LYS A 155 -16.47 8.87 -9.49
N ASP A 156 -15.90 8.86 -10.65
CA ASP A 156 -14.84 7.94 -11.10
C ASP A 156 -13.62 8.76 -11.52
N GLY A 157 -12.91 9.31 -10.52
CA GLY A 157 -11.82 10.26 -10.72
C GLY A 157 -10.62 9.66 -11.44
N ALA A 158 -9.98 10.47 -12.28
CA ALA A 158 -8.78 10.07 -13.00
C ALA A 158 -7.56 10.03 -12.08
N VAL A 159 -6.84 8.90 -12.08
CA VAL A 159 -5.61 8.69 -11.28
C VAL A 159 -4.38 9.06 -12.11
N ILE A 160 -3.56 9.95 -11.57
CA ILE A 160 -2.31 10.44 -12.17
C ILE A 160 -1.17 10.14 -11.21
N VAL A 161 -0.26 9.25 -11.58
CA VAL A 161 0.91 8.90 -10.75
C VAL A 161 2.12 9.72 -11.20
N CYS A 162 2.86 10.27 -10.24
CA CYS A 162 4.10 11.01 -10.44
C CYS A 162 5.26 10.26 -9.77
N HIS A 163 6.15 9.67 -10.55
CA HIS A 163 7.25 8.86 -10.05
C HIS A 163 8.60 9.41 -10.53
N GLY A 164 9.50 9.67 -9.61
CA GLY A 164 10.87 10.10 -9.90
C GLY A 164 11.80 8.90 -10.13
N LEU A 165 12.32 8.74 -11.34
CA LEU A 165 13.24 7.65 -11.68
C LEU A 165 14.64 7.80 -11.06
N ALA A 166 14.90 8.92 -10.38
CA ALA A 166 16.09 9.12 -9.57
C ALA A 166 15.79 10.16 -8.49
N GLY A 167 16.48 10.09 -7.36
CA GLY A 167 16.33 11.08 -6.30
C GLY A 167 16.64 12.51 -6.79
N GLY A 168 15.78 13.46 -6.44
CA GLY A 168 15.94 14.89 -6.77
C GLY A 168 15.58 15.28 -8.20
N VAL A 169 14.99 14.40 -9.01
CA VAL A 169 14.51 14.73 -10.38
C VAL A 169 13.27 15.61 -10.40
N GLY A 170 12.65 15.90 -9.23
CA GLY A 170 11.57 16.87 -9.09
C GLY A 170 10.16 16.29 -9.22
N ALA A 171 9.94 15.02 -8.87
CA ALA A 171 8.62 14.38 -8.90
C ALA A 171 7.60 15.11 -8.02
N THR A 172 7.89 15.34 -6.75
CA THR A 172 7.04 16.09 -5.82
C THR A 172 6.76 17.51 -6.31
N THR A 173 7.80 18.23 -6.79
CA THR A 173 7.62 19.56 -7.39
C THR A 173 6.62 19.52 -8.56
N PHE A 174 6.75 18.51 -9.41
CA PHE A 174 5.86 18.31 -10.55
C PHE A 174 4.44 17.97 -10.09
N ALA A 175 4.29 17.00 -9.18
CA ALA A 175 3.00 16.54 -8.65
C ALA A 175 2.21 17.71 -8.02
N VAL A 176 2.81 18.46 -7.11
CA VAL A 176 2.17 19.62 -6.44
C VAL A 176 1.75 20.70 -7.44
N ASN A 177 2.63 21.04 -8.39
CA ASN A 177 2.29 22.07 -9.37
C ASN A 177 1.26 21.59 -10.40
N LEU A 178 1.30 20.32 -10.82
CA LEU A 178 0.29 19.74 -11.69
C LEU A 178 -1.09 19.73 -11.01
N ALA A 179 -1.16 19.28 -9.77
CA ALA A 179 -2.39 19.27 -9.00
C ALA A 179 -2.98 20.67 -8.84
N TRP A 180 -2.14 21.68 -8.55
CA TRP A 180 -2.58 23.06 -8.45
C TRP A 180 -3.10 23.62 -9.79
N GLU A 181 -2.40 23.38 -10.90
CA GLU A 181 -2.83 23.85 -12.22
C GLU A 181 -4.11 23.12 -12.68
N LEU A 182 -4.31 21.85 -12.30
CA LEU A 182 -5.58 21.13 -12.51
C LEU A 182 -6.71 21.76 -11.69
N ALA A 183 -6.51 21.99 -10.39
CA ALA A 183 -7.53 22.57 -9.51
C ALA A 183 -7.91 24.01 -9.89
N THR A 184 -7.10 24.67 -10.69
CA THR A 184 -7.31 26.07 -11.13
C THR A 184 -7.45 26.23 -12.64
N VAL A 185 -7.62 25.12 -13.38
CA VAL A 185 -7.66 25.10 -14.85
C VAL A 185 -8.86 25.88 -15.40
N ALA A 186 -9.98 25.86 -14.69
CA ALA A 186 -11.21 26.57 -15.01
C ALA A 186 -11.61 27.53 -13.87
N LYS A 187 -12.25 28.64 -14.21
CA LYS A 187 -12.78 29.62 -13.23
C LYS A 187 -14.11 29.16 -12.64
N GLU A 188 -14.96 28.61 -13.50
CA GLU A 188 -16.25 28.03 -13.14
C GLU A 188 -16.17 26.53 -13.35
N ASN A 189 -16.81 25.76 -12.49
CA ASN A 189 -16.78 24.29 -12.50
C ASN A 189 -15.35 23.69 -12.49
N ALA A 190 -14.47 24.31 -11.71
CA ALA A 190 -13.13 23.77 -11.53
C ALA A 190 -13.18 22.34 -10.96
N PRO A 191 -12.35 21.41 -11.46
CA PRO A 191 -12.35 20.04 -10.97
C PRO A 191 -11.90 19.98 -9.52
N LYS A 192 -12.45 19.03 -8.77
CA LYS A 192 -11.98 18.69 -7.42
C LYS A 192 -10.72 17.84 -7.56
N VAL A 193 -9.63 18.26 -6.94
CA VAL A 193 -8.33 17.60 -7.04
C VAL A 193 -7.85 17.19 -5.67
N CYS A 194 -7.41 15.93 -5.55
CA CYS A 194 -6.75 15.39 -4.38
C CYS A 194 -5.29 15.07 -4.70
N VAL A 195 -4.39 15.34 -3.74
CA VAL A 195 -2.99 14.87 -3.77
C VAL A 195 -2.80 13.82 -2.69
N LEU A 196 -2.26 12.66 -3.05
CA LEU A 196 -1.87 11.60 -2.12
C LEU A 196 -0.35 11.51 -2.09
N ASP A 197 0.26 11.76 -0.92
CA ASP A 197 1.69 11.61 -0.70
C ASP A 197 2.00 10.20 -0.19
N PHE A 198 2.34 9.30 -1.09
CA PHE A 198 2.67 7.91 -0.77
C PHE A 198 4.16 7.68 -0.55
N ASP A 199 4.98 8.73 -0.49
CA ASP A 199 6.33 8.60 0.04
C ASP A 199 6.29 8.64 1.59
N LEU A 200 6.01 7.49 2.19
CA LEU A 200 5.79 7.34 3.64
C LEU A 200 7.03 7.61 4.48
N GLN A 201 8.21 7.67 3.86
CA GLN A 201 9.47 7.88 4.56
C GLN A 201 10.01 9.30 4.38
N PHE A 202 9.98 9.83 3.18
CA PHE A 202 10.57 11.11 2.83
C PHE A 202 9.57 12.04 2.11
N GLY A 203 8.27 11.76 2.26
CA GLY A 203 7.23 12.55 1.64
C GLY A 203 7.33 14.03 1.97
N ALA A 204 7.23 14.86 0.96
CA ALA A 204 7.51 16.28 1.07
C ALA A 204 6.35 17.16 0.58
N VAL A 205 5.20 16.60 0.19
CA VAL A 205 4.05 17.39 -0.27
C VAL A 205 3.59 18.36 0.81
N SER A 206 3.59 17.95 2.08
CA SER A 206 3.28 18.82 3.22
C SER A 206 4.20 20.04 3.27
N THR A 207 5.52 19.84 3.09
CA THR A 207 6.52 20.93 3.08
C THR A 207 6.34 21.87 1.89
N TYR A 208 6.01 21.32 0.71
CA TYR A 208 5.80 22.10 -0.52
C TYR A 208 4.51 22.93 -0.51
N LEU A 209 3.61 22.66 0.44
CA LEU A 209 2.33 23.36 0.59
C LEU A 209 2.15 24.02 1.97
N ASP A 210 3.21 24.06 2.79
CA ASP A 210 3.18 24.56 4.17
C ASP A 210 1.99 24.00 4.99
N LEU A 211 1.78 22.68 4.87
CA LEU A 211 0.72 21.96 5.57
C LEU A 211 1.28 21.18 6.76
N PRO A 212 0.55 21.13 7.89
CA PRO A 212 0.94 20.28 9.02
C PRO A 212 0.80 18.81 8.65
N ARG A 213 1.57 17.94 9.30
CA ARG A 213 1.34 16.49 9.27
C ARG A 213 0.41 16.10 10.40
N ARG A 214 -0.58 15.25 10.11
CA ARG A 214 -1.62 14.84 11.08
C ARG A 214 -1.46 13.39 11.48
N GLU A 215 -1.75 13.09 12.73
CA GLU A 215 -1.86 11.73 13.27
C GLU A 215 -2.93 10.93 12.53
N ALA A 216 -4.05 11.55 12.19
CA ALA A 216 -5.15 10.92 11.43
C ALA A 216 -4.71 10.26 10.11
N VAL A 217 -3.58 10.65 9.53
CA VAL A 217 -3.02 9.97 8.35
C VAL A 217 -2.45 8.61 8.74
N TYR A 218 -1.75 8.54 9.86
CA TYR A 218 -1.24 7.27 10.38
C TYR A 218 -2.38 6.33 10.77
N GLU A 219 -3.37 6.84 11.51
CA GLU A 219 -4.54 6.07 11.90
C GLU A 219 -5.27 5.49 10.68
N LEU A 220 -5.49 6.30 9.63
CA LEU A 220 -6.11 5.86 8.38
C LEU A 220 -5.30 4.77 7.68
N LEU A 221 -3.97 4.94 7.55
CA LEU A 221 -3.10 3.99 6.85
C LEU A 221 -2.88 2.70 7.63
N SER A 222 -3.04 2.73 8.95
CA SER A 222 -2.91 1.54 9.81
C SER A 222 -4.13 0.64 9.77
N ASP A 223 -5.32 1.18 9.46
CA ASP A 223 -6.57 0.43 9.37
C ASP A 223 -7.45 0.98 8.24
N THR A 224 -7.09 0.64 7.01
CA THR A 224 -7.85 1.07 5.83
C THR A 224 -9.16 0.31 5.66
N GLU A 225 -9.36 -0.82 6.35
CA GLU A 225 -10.62 -1.58 6.32
C GLU A 225 -11.73 -0.84 7.06
N ALA A 226 -11.38 -0.17 8.15
CA ALA A 226 -12.30 0.68 8.90
C ALA A 226 -12.52 2.07 8.27
N MET A 227 -11.82 2.38 7.16
CA MET A 227 -11.90 3.68 6.51
C MET A 227 -13.27 3.90 5.86
N ASP A 228 -14.01 4.87 6.37
CA ASP A 228 -15.21 5.41 5.73
C ASP A 228 -14.95 6.83 5.18
N ASP A 229 -15.98 7.41 4.58
CA ASP A 229 -15.95 8.77 4.02
C ASP A 229 -15.54 9.84 5.05
N ASP A 230 -15.92 9.69 6.29
CA ASP A 230 -15.65 10.69 7.33
C ASP A 230 -14.20 10.56 7.82
N VAL A 231 -13.71 9.34 8.05
CA VAL A 231 -12.30 9.06 8.39
C VAL A 231 -11.39 9.57 7.29
N PHE A 232 -11.69 9.27 6.02
CA PHE A 232 -10.91 9.76 4.89
C PHE A 232 -10.86 11.28 4.83
N LYS A 233 -12.01 11.95 4.94
CA LYS A 233 -12.10 13.42 4.92
C LYS A 233 -11.37 14.08 6.08
N GLN A 234 -11.36 13.46 7.27
CA GLN A 234 -10.64 13.96 8.44
C GLN A 234 -9.12 13.90 8.26
N ALA A 235 -8.62 12.90 7.52
CA ALA A 235 -7.20 12.79 7.22
C ALA A 235 -6.72 13.80 6.16
N LEU A 236 -7.63 14.31 5.33
CA LEU A 236 -7.30 15.30 4.30
C LEU A 236 -7.10 16.70 4.88
N LEU A 237 -6.19 17.45 4.27
CA LEU A 237 -5.94 18.85 4.51
C LEU A 237 -6.31 19.69 3.29
N GLY A 238 -7.07 20.76 3.52
CA GLY A 238 -7.36 21.74 2.47
C GLY A 238 -6.19 22.69 2.25
N PHE A 239 -5.84 22.96 0.98
CA PHE A 239 -4.92 24.02 0.61
C PHE A 239 -5.65 25.03 -0.29
N GLU A 240 -5.73 26.32 0.15
CA GLU A 240 -6.33 27.45 -0.56
C GLU A 240 -7.77 27.17 -1.08
N ASP A 241 -8.53 26.35 -0.36
CA ASP A 241 -9.88 25.89 -0.74
C ASP A 241 -9.97 25.27 -2.16
N LYS A 242 -8.84 24.83 -2.71
CA LYS A 242 -8.73 24.29 -4.07
C LYS A 242 -8.24 22.85 -4.13
N LEU A 243 -7.24 22.53 -3.31
CA LEU A 243 -6.70 21.17 -3.22
C LEU A 243 -7.11 20.52 -1.90
N GLN A 244 -7.30 19.21 -1.96
CA GLN A 244 -7.31 18.36 -0.79
C GLN A 244 -6.05 17.49 -0.81
N VAL A 245 -5.41 17.33 0.33
CA VAL A 245 -4.09 16.67 0.41
C VAL A 245 -4.08 15.66 1.54
N LEU A 246 -3.79 14.40 1.20
CA LEU A 246 -3.35 13.40 2.15
C LEU A 246 -1.82 13.51 2.21
N THR A 247 -1.31 14.06 3.30
CA THR A 247 0.14 14.20 3.50
C THR A 247 0.77 12.86 3.86
N SER A 248 2.09 12.73 3.72
CA SER A 248 2.79 11.63 4.39
C SER A 248 2.66 11.74 5.91
N PRO A 249 2.75 10.63 6.66
CA PRO A 249 2.71 10.63 8.12
C PRO A 249 3.78 11.52 8.76
N SER A 250 3.57 11.88 10.04
CA SER A 250 4.55 12.67 10.80
C SER A 250 5.83 11.88 11.07
N GLU A 251 5.71 10.60 11.29
CA GLU A 251 6.81 9.68 11.54
C GLU A 251 7.15 8.89 10.27
N MET A 252 8.42 8.48 10.19
CA MET A 252 8.89 7.66 9.09
C MET A 252 8.36 6.24 9.25
N LEU A 253 7.53 5.79 8.31
CA LEU A 253 6.93 4.47 8.36
C LEU A 253 7.70 3.46 7.50
N PRO A 254 7.70 2.18 7.88
CA PRO A 254 8.15 1.10 7.01
C PRO A 254 7.36 1.09 5.70
N LEU A 255 8.04 0.85 4.57
CA LEU A 255 7.38 0.86 3.25
C LEU A 255 6.40 -0.31 3.06
N ASP A 256 6.50 -1.32 3.88
CA ASP A 256 5.64 -2.50 3.92
C ASP A 256 4.49 -2.39 4.95
N LEU A 257 4.36 -1.25 5.62
CA LEU A 257 3.23 -0.98 6.51
C LEU A 257 1.90 -1.05 5.77
N ILE A 258 1.84 -0.53 4.55
CA ILE A 258 0.65 -0.59 3.71
C ILE A 258 0.78 -1.66 2.64
N THR A 259 -0.32 -2.36 2.40
CA THR A 259 -0.44 -3.43 1.40
C THR A 259 -0.98 -2.90 0.07
N SER A 260 -1.00 -3.76 -0.95
CA SER A 260 -1.66 -3.47 -2.23
C SER A 260 -3.16 -3.20 -2.07
N ASP A 261 -3.81 -3.90 -1.14
CA ASP A 261 -5.25 -3.74 -0.86
C ASP A 261 -5.52 -2.40 -0.16
N ASP A 262 -4.66 -2.00 0.79
CA ASP A 262 -4.75 -0.70 1.45
C ASP A 262 -4.62 0.45 0.46
N VAL A 263 -3.63 0.36 -0.43
CA VAL A 263 -3.44 1.35 -1.50
C VAL A 263 -4.65 1.39 -2.42
N THR A 264 -5.21 0.24 -2.78
CA THR A 264 -6.43 0.16 -3.60
C THR A 264 -7.60 0.85 -2.92
N ARG A 265 -7.86 0.57 -1.63
CA ARG A 265 -8.95 1.19 -0.86
C ARG A 265 -8.81 2.71 -0.80
N VAL A 266 -7.61 3.22 -0.52
CA VAL A 266 -7.36 4.67 -0.46
C VAL A 266 -7.57 5.33 -1.84
N ILE A 267 -7.10 4.71 -2.93
CA ILE A 267 -7.31 5.21 -4.29
C ILE A 267 -8.79 5.21 -4.66
N GLU A 268 -9.50 4.13 -4.41
CA GLU A 268 -10.94 4.04 -4.70
C GLU A 268 -11.74 5.07 -3.91
N MET A 269 -11.42 5.26 -2.63
CA MET A 269 -12.04 6.29 -1.81
C MET A 269 -11.77 7.68 -2.39
N ALA A 270 -10.53 7.99 -2.76
CA ALA A 270 -10.18 9.27 -3.38
C ALA A 270 -10.91 9.46 -4.72
N ARG A 271 -10.92 8.47 -5.61
CA ARG A 271 -11.64 8.51 -6.90
C ARG A 271 -13.11 8.80 -6.77
N SER A 272 -13.76 8.26 -5.73
CA SER A 272 -15.19 8.46 -5.50
C SER A 272 -15.57 9.90 -5.14
N HIS A 273 -14.59 10.71 -4.69
CA HIS A 273 -14.82 12.09 -4.22
C HIS A 273 -14.23 13.17 -5.13
N PHE A 274 -13.18 12.85 -5.89
CA PHE A 274 -12.40 13.81 -6.66
C PHE A 274 -12.45 13.51 -8.15
N ASP A 275 -12.30 14.52 -8.97
CA ASP A 275 -12.23 14.38 -10.43
C ASP A 275 -10.82 13.98 -10.87
N PHE A 276 -9.80 14.42 -10.12
CA PHE A 276 -8.40 14.04 -10.33
C PHE A 276 -7.75 13.67 -9.00
N VAL A 277 -7.05 12.53 -8.99
CA VAL A 277 -6.22 12.06 -7.89
C VAL A 277 -4.79 12.04 -8.36
N VAL A 278 -3.96 12.94 -7.84
CA VAL A 278 -2.53 13.03 -8.15
C VAL A 278 -1.75 12.35 -7.05
N ILE A 279 -0.96 11.35 -7.39
CA ILE A 279 -0.20 10.54 -6.44
C ILE A 279 1.29 10.87 -6.58
N ASP A 280 1.90 11.35 -5.49
CA ASP A 280 3.36 11.48 -5.37
C ASP A 280 3.94 10.18 -4.83
N MET A 281 4.73 9.51 -5.66
CA MET A 281 5.23 8.17 -5.37
C MET A 281 6.69 8.23 -4.91
N PRO A 282 7.12 7.39 -3.95
CA PRO A 282 8.52 7.26 -3.59
C PRO A 282 9.38 6.86 -4.81
N SER A 283 10.64 7.27 -4.81
CA SER A 283 11.58 6.88 -5.89
C SER A 283 11.94 5.39 -5.87
N THR A 284 11.64 4.70 -4.79
CA THR A 284 11.84 3.26 -4.60
C THR A 284 10.62 2.48 -5.09
N ILE A 285 10.85 1.43 -5.86
CA ILE A 285 9.79 0.46 -6.21
C ILE A 285 9.51 -0.40 -4.99
N VAL A 286 8.25 -0.45 -4.60
CA VAL A 286 7.72 -1.19 -3.46
C VAL A 286 6.65 -2.17 -3.92
N GLN A 287 6.21 -3.07 -3.05
CA GLN A 287 5.28 -4.13 -3.41
C GLN A 287 3.97 -3.62 -4.04
N TRP A 288 3.41 -2.53 -3.53
CA TRP A 288 2.19 -1.93 -4.05
C TRP A 288 2.39 -0.99 -5.27
N SER A 289 3.62 -0.88 -5.80
CA SER A 289 3.89 -0.07 -7.01
C SER A 289 3.14 -0.56 -8.24
N GLU A 290 2.95 -1.88 -8.35
CA GLU A 290 2.12 -2.50 -9.39
C GLU A 290 0.66 -2.03 -9.30
N THR A 291 0.11 -1.98 -8.09
CA THR A 291 -1.26 -1.50 -7.85
C THR A 291 -1.44 -0.07 -8.37
N LEU A 292 -0.47 0.82 -8.11
CA LEU A 292 -0.50 2.19 -8.63
C LEU A 292 -0.42 2.23 -10.16
N LEU A 293 0.43 1.42 -10.78
CA LEU A 293 0.53 1.36 -12.23
C LEU A 293 -0.77 0.85 -12.86
N ASN A 294 -1.38 -0.17 -12.28
CA ASN A 294 -2.66 -0.72 -12.75
C ASN A 294 -3.80 0.29 -12.58
N ALA A 295 -3.88 0.98 -11.45
CA ALA A 295 -4.90 2.01 -11.17
C ALA A 295 -4.70 3.30 -11.98
N ALA A 296 -3.47 3.61 -12.40
CA ALA A 296 -3.15 4.84 -13.10
C ALA A 296 -3.84 4.93 -14.46
N HIS A 297 -4.44 6.09 -14.74
CA HIS A 297 -4.85 6.49 -16.09
C HIS A 297 -3.65 7.04 -16.85
N VAL A 298 -2.76 7.74 -16.13
CA VAL A 298 -1.49 8.26 -16.64
C VAL A 298 -0.42 8.07 -15.57
N TYR A 299 0.72 7.49 -15.95
CA TYR A 299 1.87 7.32 -15.07
C TYR A 299 3.04 8.14 -15.58
N PHE A 300 3.32 9.27 -14.94
CA PHE A 300 4.45 10.13 -15.28
C PHE A 300 5.72 9.62 -14.64
N ALA A 301 6.66 9.20 -15.49
CA ALA A 301 8.00 8.77 -15.11
C ALA A 301 8.99 9.92 -15.33
N LEU A 302 9.38 10.61 -14.25
CA LEU A 302 10.24 11.80 -14.32
C LEU A 302 11.72 11.42 -14.35
N MET A 303 12.44 12.03 -15.25
CA MET A 303 13.87 11.80 -15.46
C MET A 303 14.61 13.10 -15.83
N GLU A 304 15.92 13.07 -15.70
CA GLU A 304 16.82 14.12 -16.21
C GLU A 304 17.74 13.58 -17.32
N LEU A 305 18.40 14.49 -18.01
CA LEU A 305 19.34 14.14 -19.09
C LEU A 305 20.70 13.69 -18.54
N ASP A 306 20.70 12.67 -17.68
CA ASP A 306 21.89 12.10 -17.06
C ASP A 306 21.90 10.55 -17.12
N MET A 307 23.06 9.95 -16.83
CA MET A 307 23.25 8.50 -16.90
C MET A 307 22.46 7.75 -15.82
N ARG A 308 22.26 8.35 -14.66
CA ARG A 308 21.53 7.78 -13.53
C ARG A 308 20.07 7.57 -13.89
N SER A 309 19.43 8.63 -14.39
CA SER A 309 18.07 8.56 -14.91
C SER A 309 17.93 7.55 -16.05
N ALA A 310 18.88 7.56 -17.01
CA ALA A 310 18.87 6.62 -18.13
C ALA A 310 18.93 5.15 -17.69
N GLN A 311 19.85 4.83 -16.78
CA GLN A 311 19.98 3.46 -16.25
C GLN A 311 18.74 3.01 -15.49
N ASN A 312 18.16 3.88 -14.66
CA ASN A 312 16.96 3.56 -13.89
C ASN A 312 15.74 3.41 -14.79
N THR A 313 15.59 4.27 -15.82
CA THR A 313 14.55 4.12 -16.85
C THR A 313 14.63 2.75 -17.52
N GLN A 314 15.84 2.32 -17.92
CA GLN A 314 16.04 1.02 -18.55
C GLN A 314 15.72 -0.14 -17.60
N ARG A 315 16.11 -0.03 -16.32
CA ARG A 315 15.82 -1.05 -15.31
C ARG A 315 14.32 -1.16 -15.06
N LEU A 316 13.65 -0.03 -14.86
CA LEU A 316 12.19 0.00 -14.67
C LEU A 316 11.47 -0.63 -15.87
N LYS A 317 11.77 -0.15 -17.10
CA LYS A 317 11.13 -0.69 -18.31
C LYS A 317 11.29 -2.21 -18.42
N ARG A 318 12.48 -2.74 -18.15
CA ARG A 318 12.75 -4.18 -18.18
C ARG A 318 11.99 -4.94 -17.08
N ALA A 319 11.94 -4.39 -15.86
CA ALA A 319 11.21 -5.02 -14.77
C ALA A 319 9.72 -5.11 -15.11
N LEU A 320 9.10 -4.00 -15.55
CA LEU A 320 7.69 -4.00 -15.93
C LEU A 320 7.38 -4.94 -17.11
N GLN A 321 8.29 -5.05 -18.08
CA GLN A 321 8.13 -5.99 -19.20
C GLN A 321 8.26 -7.45 -18.76
N ALA A 322 9.14 -7.75 -17.80
CA ALA A 322 9.33 -9.10 -17.28
C ALA A 322 8.12 -9.59 -16.49
N GLU A 323 7.42 -8.69 -15.83
CA GLU A 323 6.19 -8.95 -15.05
C GLU A 323 4.90 -8.73 -15.89
N GLU A 324 5.03 -8.53 -17.20
CA GLU A 324 3.90 -8.28 -18.14
C GLU A 324 3.01 -7.09 -17.74
N LEU A 325 3.57 -6.09 -17.05
CA LEU A 325 2.85 -4.92 -16.58
C LEU A 325 2.66 -3.87 -17.69
N PRO A 326 1.63 -3.02 -17.61
CA PRO A 326 1.22 -2.09 -18.67
C PRO A 326 2.20 -0.92 -18.86
N VAL A 327 3.34 -1.18 -19.52
CA VAL A 327 4.37 -0.17 -19.82
C VAL A 327 3.86 0.95 -20.72
N GLU A 328 2.78 0.75 -21.46
CA GLU A 328 2.15 1.74 -22.32
C GLU A 328 1.46 2.88 -21.56
N LYS A 329 1.22 2.71 -20.26
CA LYS A 329 0.71 3.78 -19.39
C LYS A 329 1.79 4.80 -19.01
N LEU A 330 3.08 4.45 -19.15
CA LEU A 330 4.18 5.33 -18.80
C LEU A 330 4.27 6.50 -19.80
N ARG A 331 4.37 7.70 -19.24
CA ARG A 331 4.66 8.95 -19.97
C ARG A 331 5.95 9.52 -19.41
N TYR A 332 6.99 9.55 -20.25
CA TYR A 332 8.29 10.03 -19.79
C TYR A 332 8.36 11.54 -19.80
N VAL A 333 8.68 12.10 -18.63
CA VAL A 333 8.82 13.55 -18.40
C VAL A 333 10.29 13.89 -18.21
N LEU A 334 10.87 14.62 -19.13
CA LEU A 334 12.23 15.12 -19.00
C LEU A 334 12.23 16.45 -18.25
N ASN A 335 12.68 16.46 -17.01
CA ASN A 335 12.89 17.67 -16.24
C ASN A 335 14.24 18.31 -16.57
N ARG A 336 14.37 19.62 -16.32
CA ARG A 336 15.54 20.43 -16.69
C ARG A 336 15.94 20.24 -18.14
N ALA A 337 14.93 20.16 -19.03
CA ALA A 337 15.13 19.95 -20.45
C ALA A 337 16.00 21.07 -21.06
N PRO A 338 16.82 20.76 -22.07
CA PRO A 338 17.63 21.75 -22.77
C PRO A 338 16.78 22.86 -23.37
N LYS A 339 17.33 24.08 -23.39
CA LYS A 339 16.65 25.24 -24.00
C LYS A 339 16.35 25.00 -25.48
N SER A 340 15.29 25.61 -25.99
CA SER A 340 14.84 25.46 -27.40
C SER A 340 15.91 25.74 -28.43
N LEU A 341 16.86 26.63 -28.14
CA LEU A 341 17.97 26.99 -29.00
C LEU A 341 19.22 26.10 -28.83
N ASP A 342 19.24 25.22 -27.84
CA ASP A 342 20.36 24.29 -27.61
C ASP A 342 20.24 23.05 -28.52
N LEU A 343 20.82 23.15 -29.71
CA LEU A 343 20.83 22.07 -30.71
C LEU A 343 21.56 20.82 -30.20
N ASN A 344 22.65 21.00 -29.43
CA ASN A 344 23.39 19.89 -28.85
C ASN A 344 22.59 19.18 -27.77
N GLY A 345 21.92 19.94 -26.90
CA GLY A 345 21.00 19.41 -25.91
C GLY A 345 19.88 18.59 -26.54
N LYS A 346 19.22 19.14 -27.56
CA LYS A 346 18.17 18.42 -28.31
C LYS A 346 18.68 17.12 -28.95
N ALA A 347 19.87 17.14 -29.53
CA ALA A 347 20.47 15.94 -30.09
C ALA A 347 20.79 14.89 -29.01
N ARG A 348 21.15 15.30 -27.79
CA ARG A 348 21.33 14.40 -26.65
C ARG A 348 20.00 13.79 -26.19
N VAL A 349 18.93 14.58 -26.07
CA VAL A 349 17.58 14.08 -25.73
C VAL A 349 17.15 13.03 -26.76
N LYS A 350 17.28 13.33 -28.05
CA LYS A 350 16.91 12.40 -29.12
C LYS A 350 17.70 11.08 -28.99
N ARG A 351 19.03 11.14 -28.83
CA ARG A 351 19.87 9.93 -28.66
C ARG A 351 19.50 9.14 -27.40
N LEU A 352 19.16 9.83 -26.29
CA LEU A 352 18.71 9.18 -25.08
C LEU A 352 17.40 8.41 -25.33
N ALA A 353 16.41 9.07 -25.91
CA ALA A 353 15.12 8.47 -26.25
C ALA A 353 15.28 7.24 -27.18
N GLU A 354 16.09 7.38 -28.24
CA GLU A 354 16.42 6.28 -29.17
C GLU A 354 17.13 5.11 -28.46
N SER A 355 18.09 5.40 -27.55
CA SER A 355 18.85 4.36 -26.85
C SER A 355 18.03 3.58 -25.83
N LEU A 356 17.01 4.20 -25.26
CA LEU A 356 16.10 3.59 -24.28
C LEU A 356 14.83 3.03 -24.95
N ASP A 357 14.67 3.29 -26.24
CA ASP A 357 13.45 2.96 -26.98
C ASP A 357 12.21 3.48 -26.26
N ILE A 358 12.20 4.81 -26.00
CA ILE A 358 11.09 5.54 -25.34
C ILE A 358 10.75 6.81 -26.13
N SER A 359 9.53 7.31 -25.89
CA SER A 359 9.13 8.65 -26.31
C SER A 359 9.16 9.61 -25.11
N VAL A 360 9.84 10.75 -25.27
CA VAL A 360 9.82 11.82 -24.24
C VAL A 360 8.71 12.79 -24.60
N GLU A 361 7.55 12.62 -23.99
CA GLU A 361 6.33 13.36 -24.37
C GLU A 361 6.27 14.73 -23.74
N VAL A 362 6.78 14.86 -22.51
CA VAL A 362 6.78 16.13 -21.77
C VAL A 362 8.21 16.58 -21.50
N GLN A 363 8.53 17.81 -21.87
CA GLN A 363 9.83 18.43 -21.59
C GLN A 363 9.63 19.68 -20.74
N LEU A 364 10.07 19.62 -19.49
CA LEU A 364 9.97 20.73 -18.54
C LEU A 364 11.29 21.52 -18.56
N PRO A 365 11.26 22.79 -18.95
CA PRO A 365 12.44 23.65 -18.88
C PRO A 365 12.94 23.81 -17.43
N ASP A 366 14.22 24.09 -17.24
CA ASP A 366 14.75 24.42 -15.93
C ASP A 366 14.05 25.69 -15.40
N GLY A 367 13.36 25.54 -14.28
CA GLY A 367 12.67 26.65 -13.60
C GLY A 367 13.59 27.52 -12.74
N GLY A 368 14.83 27.06 -12.47
CA GLY A 368 15.85 27.79 -11.75
C GLY A 368 15.50 28.10 -10.29
N ARG A 369 16.11 29.19 -9.75
CA ARG A 369 15.94 29.64 -8.35
C ARG A 369 14.47 29.83 -7.91
N PRO A 370 13.55 30.31 -8.75
CA PRO A 370 12.15 30.45 -8.35
C PRO A 370 11.49 29.15 -7.87
N ILE A 371 11.93 27.97 -8.34
CA ILE A 371 11.43 26.67 -7.84
C ILE A 371 11.80 26.50 -6.38
N LEU A 372 13.07 26.69 -6.03
CA LEU A 372 13.55 26.58 -4.64
C LEU A 372 12.82 27.58 -3.74
N GLN A 373 12.67 28.82 -4.19
CA GLN A 373 11.96 29.85 -3.44
C GLN A 373 10.49 29.50 -3.21
N ALA A 374 9.80 28.97 -4.21
CA ALA A 374 8.42 28.52 -4.06
C ALA A 374 8.30 27.36 -3.05
N CYS A 375 9.23 26.43 -3.11
CA CYS A 375 9.34 25.32 -2.16
C CYS A 375 9.62 25.81 -0.73
N ASP A 376 10.59 26.72 -0.57
CA ASP A 376 10.94 27.31 0.74
C ASP A 376 9.77 28.10 1.37
N HIS A 377 8.87 28.62 0.55
CA HIS A 377 7.67 29.34 0.99
C HIS A 377 6.42 28.47 1.08
N GLY A 378 6.53 27.15 0.86
CA GLY A 378 5.39 26.25 0.89
C GLY A 378 4.27 26.56 -0.10
N GLN A 379 4.63 26.98 -1.31
CA GLN A 379 3.65 27.46 -2.31
C GLN A 379 3.91 26.91 -3.70
N PRO A 380 2.85 26.58 -4.48
CA PRO A 380 2.98 26.29 -5.90
C PRO A 380 3.60 27.46 -6.67
N LEU A 381 4.26 27.18 -7.80
CA LEU A 381 4.88 28.18 -8.69
C LEU A 381 3.90 29.27 -9.15
N ALA A 382 2.62 28.98 -9.15
CA ALA A 382 1.57 29.92 -9.53
C ALA A 382 1.57 31.20 -8.68
N PHE A 383 1.93 31.10 -7.40
CA PHE A 383 1.89 32.21 -6.44
C PHE A 383 3.09 33.16 -6.60
N SER A 384 4.28 32.61 -6.62
CA SER A 384 5.52 33.40 -6.58
C SER A 384 6.19 33.57 -7.93
N ALA A 385 5.93 32.67 -8.88
CA ALA A 385 6.64 32.57 -10.15
C ALA A 385 5.70 32.31 -11.36
N GLY A 386 4.61 33.06 -11.46
CA GLY A 386 3.56 32.84 -12.45
C GLY A 386 4.01 32.82 -13.91
N LYS A 387 5.14 33.46 -14.26
CA LYS A 387 5.73 33.47 -15.62
C LYS A 387 6.84 32.43 -15.80
N ASN A 388 7.11 31.57 -14.81
CA ASN A 388 8.15 30.56 -14.88
C ASN A 388 7.92 29.61 -16.08
N PRO A 389 8.96 29.30 -16.87
CA PRO A 389 8.81 28.46 -18.05
C PRO A 389 8.37 27.02 -17.71
N MET A 390 8.85 26.45 -16.61
CA MET A 390 8.41 25.13 -16.14
C MET A 390 6.91 25.14 -15.79
N ARG A 391 6.45 26.15 -15.02
CA ARG A 391 5.03 26.30 -14.69
C ARG A 391 4.16 26.34 -15.94
N LYS A 392 4.57 27.09 -16.98
CA LYS A 392 3.79 27.20 -18.21
C LYS A 392 3.62 25.88 -18.94
N GLU A 393 4.63 25.02 -18.93
CA GLU A 393 4.52 23.69 -19.53
C GLU A 393 3.62 22.77 -18.67
N ILE A 394 3.73 22.83 -17.33
CA ILE A 394 2.81 22.11 -16.43
C ILE A 394 1.38 22.60 -16.62
N GLN A 395 1.15 23.90 -16.76
CA GLN A 395 -0.17 24.48 -17.01
C GLN A 395 -0.79 23.97 -18.32
N LYS A 396 -0.01 23.89 -19.41
CA LYS A 396 -0.47 23.31 -20.67
C LYS A 396 -0.84 21.86 -20.51
N LEU A 397 0.00 21.09 -19.80
CA LEU A 397 -0.26 19.68 -19.52
C LEU A 397 -1.55 19.51 -18.72
N ALA A 398 -1.73 20.28 -17.65
CA ALA A 398 -2.95 20.26 -16.84
C ALA A 398 -4.21 20.53 -17.67
N LYS A 399 -4.12 21.54 -18.58
CA LYS A 399 -5.22 21.85 -19.50
C LYS A 399 -5.53 20.67 -20.44
N SER A 400 -4.52 20.05 -21.03
CA SER A 400 -4.71 18.89 -21.90
C SER A 400 -5.31 17.70 -21.16
N LEU A 401 -4.89 17.43 -19.92
CA LEU A 401 -5.46 16.37 -19.09
C LEU A 401 -6.92 16.65 -18.72
N PHE A 402 -7.25 17.90 -18.43
CA PHE A 402 -8.63 18.31 -18.14
C PHE A 402 -9.53 18.12 -19.36
N GLU A 403 -9.10 18.58 -20.54
CA GLU A 403 -9.84 18.43 -21.80
C GLU A 403 -10.06 16.96 -22.18
N LEU A 404 -9.08 16.07 -21.91
CA LEU A 404 -9.24 14.63 -22.12
C LEU A 404 -10.23 14.02 -21.14
N GLY A 405 -10.22 14.45 -19.87
CA GLY A 405 -11.19 13.99 -18.87
C GLY A 405 -12.63 14.39 -19.23
N GLU A 406 -12.85 15.62 -19.70
CA GLU A 406 -14.18 16.06 -20.15
C GLU A 406 -14.69 15.22 -21.34
N GLN A 407 -13.82 14.94 -22.32
CA GLN A 407 -14.19 14.11 -23.49
C GLN A 407 -14.54 12.67 -23.09
N ALA A 408 -13.82 12.07 -22.13
CA ALA A 408 -14.12 10.73 -21.65
C ALA A 408 -15.50 10.68 -20.97
N THR A 409 -15.82 11.66 -20.13
CA THR A 409 -17.11 11.76 -19.46
C THR A 409 -18.27 11.96 -20.44
N GLU A 410 -18.08 12.72 -21.53
CA GLU A 410 -19.09 12.92 -22.57
C GLU A 410 -19.38 11.65 -23.37
N VAL A 411 -18.36 10.83 -23.62
CA VAL A 411 -18.49 9.54 -24.33
C VAL A 411 -19.22 8.50 -23.47
N GLU A 412 -18.99 8.47 -22.17
CA GLU A 412 -19.70 7.57 -21.26
C GLU A 412 -21.16 7.95 -21.02
N ALA A 413 -21.50 9.24 -21.18
CA ALA A 413 -22.85 9.77 -21.03
C ALA A 413 -23.70 9.66 -22.30
N ALA A 414 -23.14 9.27 -23.44
CA ALA A 414 -23.79 9.19 -24.76
C ALA A 414 -24.13 7.74 -25.13
#